data_0260272de0fe2c29940de3a57f98a645
#
_entry.id   0260272de0fe2c29940de3a57f98a645
#
_cell.length_a   1.000
_cell.length_b   1.000
_cell.length_c   1.000
_cell.angle_alpha   90.00
_cell.angle_beta   90.00
_cell.angle_gamma   90.00
#
_symmetry.space_group_name_H-M   'P 1'
#
loop_
_entity.id
_entity.type
_entity.pdbx_description
1 polymer ?
#
loop_
_entity_poly.entity_id
_entity_poly.type
_entity_poly.pdbx_seq_one_letter_code
_entity_poly.pdbx_strand_id
1 'polypeptide(L)'
;MLRNFKVIQYALVLFSAVFFNSACASIQLGPSMGPFKETILEGQGDEKLLLIDLEGVINNQKDYAFTGATTALGMVEQVREIISKAEKDQDIKALLIKMNSPGGTVT
;
A
#
# COMPACT_ATOMS: atom_id res chain seq x y z
N MET A 1 24.26 4.44 54.20
CA MET A 1 22.90 4.18 53.72
C MET A 1 22.47 5.14 52.63
N LEU A 2 22.62 6.44 52.72
CA LEU A 2 22.20 7.43 51.71
C LEU A 2 22.89 7.32 50.35
N ARG A 3 24.13 6.82 50.30
CA ARG A 3 24.90 6.67 49.04
C ARG A 3 24.32 5.55 48.17
N ASN A 4 23.90 4.47 48.74
CA ASN A 4 23.30 3.35 48.02
C ASN A 4 21.89 3.69 47.50
N PHE A 5 21.16 4.54 48.22
CA PHE A 5 19.85 5.01 47.80
C PHE A 5 19.93 5.86 46.50
N LYS A 6 20.91 6.77 46.43
CA LYS A 6 21.16 7.56 45.21
C LYS A 6 21.57 6.71 44.02
N VAL A 7 22.38 5.69 44.22
CA VAL A 7 22.78 4.77 43.12
C VAL A 7 21.58 3.99 42.59
N ILE A 8 20.70 3.53 43.46
CA ILE A 8 19.46 2.83 43.06
C ILE A 8 18.54 3.79 42.29
N GLN A 9 18.44 5.03 42.71
CA GLN A 9 17.62 6.04 42.04
C GLN A 9 18.14 6.38 40.63
N TYR A 10 19.45 6.53 40.46
CA TYR A 10 20.05 6.73 39.13
C TYR A 10 19.91 5.51 38.21
N ALA A 11 20.04 4.30 38.74
CA ALA A 11 19.83 3.06 38.00
C ALA A 11 18.37 2.95 37.52
N LEU A 12 17.41 3.34 38.34
CA LEU A 12 15.98 3.32 38.00
C LEU A 12 15.64 4.32 36.92
N VAL A 13 16.20 5.54 36.95
CA VAL A 13 16.05 6.56 35.92
C VAL A 13 16.67 6.16 34.60
N LEU A 14 17.88 5.58 34.63
CA LEU A 14 18.55 5.05 33.44
C LEU A 14 17.76 3.90 32.80
N PHE A 15 17.24 2.99 33.59
CA PHE A 15 16.40 1.89 33.13
C PHE A 15 15.11 2.38 32.49
N SER A 16 14.45 3.37 33.09
CA SER A 16 13.29 4.03 32.50
C SER A 16 13.58 4.72 31.17
N ALA A 17 14.71 5.42 31.05
CA ALA A 17 15.12 6.11 29.84
C ALA A 17 15.39 5.15 28.66
N VAL A 18 15.91 3.94 28.93
CA VAL A 18 16.14 2.91 27.92
C VAL A 18 14.83 2.32 27.41
N PHE A 19 13.83 2.14 28.28
CA PHE A 19 12.51 1.64 27.88
C PHE A 19 11.71 2.64 27.03
N PHE A 20 11.88 3.93 27.25
CA PHE A 20 11.19 4.95 26.46
C PHE A 20 11.69 5.08 25.01
N ASN A 21 12.90 4.61 24.71
CA ASN A 21 13.45 4.66 23.36
C ASN A 21 13.02 3.50 22.44
N SER A 22 12.35 2.48 22.98
CA SER A 22 11.90 1.31 22.18
C SER A 22 10.51 1.50 21.55
N ALA A 23 9.87 2.64 21.72
CA ALA A 23 8.50 2.91 21.25
C ALA A 23 8.41 3.57 19.87
N CYS A 24 9.38 3.34 18.97
CA CYS A 24 9.16 3.61 17.55
C CYS A 24 8.37 2.47 16.91
N ALA A 25 7.12 2.28 17.33
CA ALA A 25 6.17 1.52 16.55
C ALA A 25 5.77 2.38 15.36
N SER A 26 6.26 2.07 14.18
CA SER A 26 5.74 2.62 12.94
C SER A 26 4.34 2.03 12.71
N ILE A 27 3.32 2.75 13.17
CA ILE A 27 1.93 2.42 12.88
C ILE A 27 1.71 2.78 11.42
N GLN A 28 1.77 1.81 10.53
CA GLN A 28 1.23 1.96 9.19
C GLN A 28 -0.30 2.00 9.27
N LEU A 29 -0.84 3.17 9.53
CA LEU A 29 -2.27 3.46 9.45
C LEU A 29 -2.65 3.72 7.99
N GLY A 30 -2.87 2.67 7.27
CA GLY A 30 -3.45 2.70 5.92
C GLY A 30 -3.55 1.30 5.38
N PRO A 31 -4.56 1.01 4.54
CA PRO A 31 -4.48 -0.18 3.73
C PRO A 31 -3.20 -0.02 2.91
N SER A 32 -2.17 -0.79 3.25
CA SER A 32 -1.10 -0.99 2.32
C SER A 32 -1.76 -1.61 1.09
N MET A 33 -1.94 -0.83 0.02
CA MET A 33 -2.14 -1.45 -1.27
C MET A 33 -0.93 -2.34 -1.44
N GLY A 34 -1.12 -3.62 -1.14
CA GLY A 34 -0.13 -4.63 -1.40
C GLY A 34 0.30 -4.49 -2.86
N PRO A 35 1.52 -4.87 -3.21
CA PRO A 35 1.92 -4.87 -4.61
C PRO A 35 0.82 -5.62 -5.37
N PHE A 36 0.34 -5.04 -6.49
CA PHE A 36 -0.60 -5.73 -7.37
C PHE A 36 -0.06 -7.14 -7.60
N LYS A 37 -0.84 -8.12 -7.18
CA LYS A 37 -0.43 -9.51 -7.28
C LYS A 37 -0.81 -9.99 -8.68
N GLU A 38 0.20 -10.25 -9.46
CA GLU A 38 0.02 -10.91 -10.74
C GLU A 38 -0.47 -12.35 -10.51
N THR A 39 -1.51 -12.74 -11.20
CA THR A 39 -2.04 -14.10 -11.16
C THR A 39 -2.07 -14.64 -12.57
N ILE A 40 -1.37 -15.75 -12.81
CA ILE A 40 -1.39 -16.44 -14.09
C ILE A 40 -2.74 -17.13 -14.24
N LEU A 41 -3.50 -16.72 -15.26
CA LEU A 41 -4.80 -17.30 -15.57
C LEU A 41 -4.66 -18.50 -16.50
N GLU A 42 -3.81 -18.38 -17.53
CA GLU A 42 -3.64 -19.42 -18.56
C GLU A 42 -2.31 -19.24 -19.27
N GLY A 43 -1.78 -20.31 -19.84
CA GLY A 43 -0.60 -20.31 -20.68
C GLY A 43 0.69 -20.73 -19.99
N GLN A 44 1.67 -21.09 -20.81
CA GLN A 44 3.04 -21.44 -20.40
C GLN A 44 3.98 -20.82 -21.43
N GLY A 45 4.67 -19.77 -21.04
CA GLY A 45 5.61 -19.06 -21.91
C GLY A 45 6.23 -17.89 -21.18
N ASP A 46 7.28 -17.34 -21.77
CA ASP A 46 7.97 -16.18 -21.20
C ASP A 46 7.26 -14.87 -21.56
N GLU A 47 6.54 -14.84 -22.67
CA GLU A 47 5.78 -13.66 -23.09
C GLU A 47 4.40 -13.64 -22.45
N LYS A 48 4.01 -12.45 -21.95
CA LYS A 48 2.79 -12.23 -21.20
C LYS A 48 1.81 -11.32 -21.94
N LEU A 49 0.52 -11.64 -21.81
CA LEU A 49 -0.58 -10.74 -22.12
C LEU A 49 -1.21 -10.31 -20.80
N LEU A 50 -1.16 -9.02 -20.50
CA LEU A 50 -1.75 -8.48 -19.28
C LEU A 50 -3.25 -8.25 -19.48
N LEU A 51 -4.08 -8.94 -18.67
CA LEU A 51 -5.53 -8.70 -18.60
C LEU A 51 -5.83 -7.76 -17.43
N ILE A 52 -6.49 -6.66 -17.73
CA ILE A 52 -7.04 -5.72 -16.73
C ILE A 52 -8.55 -5.85 -16.77
N ASP A 53 -9.15 -6.28 -15.66
CA ASP A 53 -10.60 -6.35 -15.48
C ASP A 53 -11.09 -5.11 -14.75
N LEU A 54 -11.92 -4.29 -15.41
CA LEU A 54 -12.45 -3.03 -14.88
C LEU A 54 -13.95 -3.17 -14.67
N GLU A 55 -14.37 -3.16 -13.42
CA GLU A 55 -15.77 -3.24 -13.02
C GLU A 55 -16.21 -2.03 -12.19
N GLY A 56 -17.37 -1.46 -12.50
CA GLY A 56 -17.97 -0.38 -11.75
C GLY A 56 -17.82 1.00 -12.37
N VAL A 57 -18.04 2.03 -11.58
CA VAL A 57 -18.05 3.43 -12.03
C VAL A 57 -16.64 3.94 -12.24
N ILE A 58 -16.38 4.52 -13.39
CA ILE A 58 -15.10 5.16 -13.69
C ILE A 58 -15.01 6.48 -12.91
N ASN A 59 -14.17 6.53 -11.93
CA ASN A 59 -13.93 7.71 -11.10
C ASN A 59 -12.44 7.95 -10.85
N ASN A 60 -12.10 9.17 -10.52
CA ASN A 60 -10.76 9.58 -10.11
C ASN A 60 -10.70 9.97 -8.61
N GLN A 61 -11.76 9.67 -7.87
CA GLN A 61 -11.84 10.02 -6.46
C GLN A 61 -11.05 9.03 -5.63
N LYS A 62 -10.34 9.58 -4.66
CA LYS A 62 -9.66 8.79 -3.63
C LYS A 62 -10.58 8.70 -2.42
N ASP A 63 -10.78 7.51 -1.92
CA ASP A 63 -11.48 7.33 -0.67
C ASP A 63 -10.51 7.57 0.49
N TYR A 64 -10.96 8.36 1.46
CA TYR A 64 -10.19 8.70 2.64
C TYR A 64 -10.84 8.11 3.89
N ALA A 65 -10.05 7.53 4.76
CA ALA A 65 -10.49 7.21 6.10
C ALA A 65 -10.74 8.50 6.91
N PHE A 66 -11.48 8.38 7.99
CA PHE A 66 -11.70 9.49 8.95
C PHE A 66 -10.38 10.11 9.45
N THR A 67 -9.30 9.36 9.44
CA THR A 67 -7.93 9.81 9.80
C THR A 67 -7.23 10.61 8.69
N GLY A 68 -7.86 10.80 7.52
CA GLY A 68 -7.24 11.44 6.35
C GLY A 68 -6.35 10.51 5.52
N ALA A 69 -6.17 9.26 5.91
CA ALA A 69 -5.42 8.29 5.12
C ALA A 69 -6.23 7.84 3.89
N THR A 70 -5.58 7.69 2.74
CA THR A 70 -6.22 7.16 1.53
C THR A 70 -6.53 5.67 1.74
N THR A 71 -7.80 5.30 1.63
CA THR A 71 -8.28 3.92 1.80
C THR A 71 -8.43 3.18 0.49
N ALA A 72 -8.76 3.89 -0.58
CA ALA A 72 -8.82 3.32 -1.92
C ALA A 72 -8.44 4.38 -2.97
N LEU A 73 -7.81 3.94 -4.05
CA LEU A 73 -7.59 4.76 -5.23
C LEU A 73 -8.81 4.66 -6.15
N GLY A 74 -9.15 5.76 -6.81
CA GLY A 74 -10.11 5.72 -7.89
C GLY A 74 -9.65 4.81 -9.03
N MET A 75 -10.60 4.32 -9.82
CA MET A 75 -10.32 3.38 -10.92
C MET A 75 -9.26 3.92 -11.88
N VAL A 76 -9.31 5.20 -12.20
CA VAL A 76 -8.35 5.83 -13.12
C VAL A 76 -6.91 5.75 -12.58
N GLU A 77 -6.73 5.98 -11.29
CA GLU A 77 -5.40 5.93 -10.67
C GLU A 77 -4.89 4.48 -10.56
N GLN A 78 -5.78 3.53 -10.28
CA GLN A 78 -5.44 2.11 -10.29
C GLN A 78 -4.93 1.64 -11.67
N VAL A 79 -5.65 1.99 -12.73
CA VAL A 79 -5.26 1.67 -14.11
C VAL A 79 -3.91 2.30 -14.45
N ARG A 80 -3.69 3.55 -14.08
CA ARG A 80 -2.42 4.25 -14.30
C ARG A 80 -1.25 3.52 -13.62
N GLU A 81 -1.42 3.09 -12.39
CA GLU A 81 -0.39 2.32 -11.68
C GLU A 81 -0.12 0.97 -12.34
N ILE A 82 -1.17 0.27 -12.76
CA ILE A 82 -1.02 -1.02 -13.47
C ILE A 82 -0.22 -0.83 -14.76
N ILE A 83 -0.58 0.16 -15.57
CA ILE A 83 0.12 0.47 -16.83
C ILE A 83 1.58 0.85 -16.55
N SER A 84 1.83 1.70 -15.54
CA SER A 84 3.20 2.09 -15.17
C SER A 84 4.07 0.91 -14.71
N LYS A 85 3.47 -0.12 -14.13
CA LYS A 85 4.18 -1.36 -13.79
C LYS A 85 4.39 -2.23 -15.03
N ALA A 86 3.38 -2.34 -15.89
CA ALA A 86 3.45 -3.10 -17.13
C ALA A 86 4.54 -2.58 -18.07
N GLU A 87 4.74 -1.27 -18.15
CA GLU A 87 5.81 -0.64 -18.94
C GLU A 87 7.22 -1.05 -18.51
N LYS A 88 7.38 -1.47 -17.26
CA LYS A 88 8.68 -1.89 -16.70
C LYS A 88 8.94 -3.39 -16.86
N ASP A 89 7.92 -4.16 -17.19
CA ASP A 89 8.02 -5.60 -17.42
C ASP A 89 8.16 -5.88 -18.91
N GLN A 90 9.37 -6.26 -19.33
CA GLN A 90 9.70 -6.52 -20.72
C GLN A 90 9.01 -7.79 -21.28
N ASP A 91 8.48 -8.63 -20.42
CA ASP A 91 7.78 -9.85 -20.83
C ASP A 91 6.34 -9.55 -21.25
N ILE A 92 5.76 -8.44 -20.83
CA ILE A 92 4.42 -8.01 -21.24
C ILE A 92 4.46 -7.46 -22.66
N LYS A 93 3.84 -8.19 -23.61
CA LYS A 93 3.81 -7.84 -25.03
C LYS A 93 2.49 -7.22 -25.48
N ALA A 94 1.42 -7.45 -24.73
CA ALA A 94 0.11 -6.93 -25.06
C ALA A 94 -0.71 -6.66 -23.80
N LEU A 95 -1.68 -5.75 -23.95
CA LEU A 95 -2.64 -5.38 -22.93
C LEU A 95 -4.05 -5.67 -23.42
N LEU A 96 -4.83 -6.38 -22.62
CA LEU A 96 -6.25 -6.62 -22.84
C LEU A 96 -7.05 -5.98 -21.72
N ILE A 97 -7.97 -5.10 -22.06
CA ILE A 97 -8.85 -4.47 -21.07
C ILE A 97 -10.25 -5.05 -21.23
N LYS A 98 -10.72 -5.72 -20.18
CA LYS A 98 -12.12 -6.13 -20.05
C LYS A 98 -12.85 -5.07 -19.24
N MET A 99 -13.87 -4.49 -19.81
CA MET A 99 -14.59 -3.37 -19.17
C MET A 99 -16.07 -3.71 -18.99
N ASN A 100 -16.54 -3.58 -17.74
CA ASN A 100 -17.92 -3.68 -17.35
C ASN A 100 -18.30 -2.46 -16.50
N SER A 101 -18.62 -1.35 -17.16
CA SER A 101 -18.87 -0.07 -16.50
C SER A 101 -20.09 0.62 -17.09
N PRO A 102 -20.96 1.19 -16.23
CA PRO A 102 -22.08 2.03 -16.68
C PRO A 102 -21.62 3.43 -17.15
N GLY A 103 -20.34 3.73 -17.01
CA GLY A 103 -19.75 5.04 -17.29
C GLY A 103 -19.09 5.65 -16.07
N GLY A 104 -18.79 6.94 -16.15
CA GLY A 104 -18.08 7.68 -15.11
C GLY A 104 -18.57 9.11 -14.96
N THR A 105 -18.02 9.80 -13.97
CA THR A 105 -18.26 11.23 -13.76
C THR A 105 -17.39 12.04 -14.70
N VAL A 106 -17.99 13.02 -15.35
CA VAL A 106 -17.28 14.06 -16.10
C VAL A 106 -16.81 15.10 -15.08
N THR A 107 -15.50 15.30 -15.00
CA THR A 107 -14.90 16.38 -14.21
C THR A 107 -14.48 17.52 -15.09
#